data_d1819ea5d8388c0208240cc7bf021a32
#
_entry.id   d1819ea5d8388c0208240cc7bf021a32
#
_cell.length_a   1.000
_cell.length_b   1.000
_cell.length_c   1.000
_cell.angle_alpha   90.00
_cell.angle_beta   90.00
_cell.angle_gamma   90.00
#
_symmetry.space_group_name_H-M   'P 1'
#
loop_
_entity.id
_entity.type
_entity.pdbx_description
1 polymer ?
#
loop_
_entity_poly.entity_id
_entity_poly.type
_entity_poly.pdbx_seq_one_letter_code
_entity_poly.pdbx_strand_id
1 'polypeptide(L)'
;EYIWFDEKMATGISVTLNKYNEIIGFVLTPIKNIKGIKKSKCYYTIPVQNAWFVYAGGENELLNHHYPYKNQRYALDLVLTKANRSYHGNPNLCESYYSYNQIIVAPADGIVVKIIDGIPDATPGENNMKHPEGNYVIMKHANNEYSMIAHIKPHSFKVNVGDCVT
;
A
#
# COMPACT_ATOMS: atom_id res chain seq x y z
N GLU A 1 -18.56 0.24 2.33
CA GLU A 1 -18.53 0.71 0.94
C GLU A 1 -18.57 -0.48 -0.01
N TYR A 2 -19.32 -0.36 -1.10
CA TYR A 2 -19.43 -1.36 -2.16
C TYR A 2 -19.07 -0.71 -3.47
N ILE A 3 -18.30 -1.40 -4.31
CA ILE A 3 -17.85 -0.90 -5.63
C ILE A 3 -18.29 -1.88 -6.70
N TRP A 4 -18.90 -1.35 -7.76
CA TRP A 4 -19.26 -2.09 -8.97
C TRP A 4 -18.68 -1.40 -10.19
N PHE A 5 -18.47 -2.17 -11.23
CA PHE A 5 -18.01 -1.69 -12.53
C PHE A 5 -19.00 -2.12 -13.61
N ASP A 6 -19.14 -1.31 -14.65
CA ASP A 6 -19.84 -1.74 -15.85
C ASP A 6 -19.03 -2.82 -16.60
N GLU A 7 -19.65 -3.54 -17.51
CA GLU A 7 -19.01 -4.62 -18.27
C GLU A 7 -17.77 -4.18 -19.05
N LYS A 8 -17.70 -2.90 -19.43
CA LYS A 8 -16.58 -2.31 -20.18
C LYS A 8 -15.53 -1.69 -19.26
N MET A 9 -15.73 -1.72 -17.95
CA MET A 9 -14.88 -1.05 -16.97
C MET A 9 -14.69 0.45 -17.25
N ALA A 10 -15.68 1.08 -17.89
CA ALA A 10 -15.65 2.50 -18.25
C ALA A 10 -16.22 3.40 -17.16
N THR A 11 -17.09 2.86 -16.34
CA THR A 11 -17.71 3.58 -15.22
C THR A 11 -17.72 2.70 -13.98
N GLY A 12 -17.30 3.26 -12.87
CA GLY A 12 -17.41 2.65 -11.55
C GLY A 12 -18.51 3.30 -10.74
N ILE A 13 -19.13 2.52 -9.89
CA ILE A 13 -20.18 2.92 -8.96
C ILE A 13 -19.69 2.61 -7.56
N SER A 14 -19.64 3.61 -6.71
CA SER A 14 -19.36 3.45 -5.27
C SER A 14 -20.62 3.78 -4.49
N VAL A 15 -20.99 2.89 -3.56
CA VAL A 15 -22.14 3.06 -2.67
C VAL A 15 -21.67 2.91 -1.23
N THR A 16 -21.95 3.92 -0.42
CA THR A 16 -21.66 3.89 1.02
C THR A 16 -22.94 3.68 1.80
N LEU A 17 -22.93 2.69 2.69
CA LEU A 17 -24.05 2.41 3.59
C LEU A 17 -23.70 2.85 5.02
N ASN A 18 -24.71 3.26 5.78
CA ASN A 18 -24.60 3.44 7.22
C ASN A 18 -24.76 2.10 7.98
N LYS A 19 -24.69 2.14 9.30
CA LYS A 19 -24.87 0.97 10.17
C LYS A 19 -26.26 0.29 10.10
N TYR A 20 -27.23 0.95 9.47
CA TYR A 20 -28.60 0.44 9.27
C TYR A 20 -28.83 -0.07 7.84
N ASN A 21 -27.76 -0.20 7.03
CA ASN A 21 -27.80 -0.55 5.61
C ASN A 21 -28.53 0.45 4.70
N GLU A 22 -28.66 1.71 5.13
CA GLU A 22 -29.22 2.77 4.30
C GLU A 22 -28.12 3.42 3.48
N ILE A 23 -28.41 3.75 2.21
CA ILE A 23 -27.47 4.42 1.32
C ILE A 23 -27.28 5.86 1.79
N ILE A 24 -26.03 6.21 2.17
CA ILE A 24 -25.64 7.56 2.57
C ILE A 24 -24.67 8.22 1.59
N GLY A 25 -24.22 7.47 0.60
CA GLY A 25 -23.35 7.98 -0.46
C GLY A 25 -23.50 7.16 -1.73
N PHE A 26 -23.53 7.85 -2.85
CA PHE A 26 -23.57 7.26 -4.18
C PHE A 26 -22.71 8.11 -5.11
N VAL A 27 -21.70 7.49 -5.74
CA VAL A 27 -20.78 8.17 -6.65
C VAL A 27 -20.64 7.38 -7.93
N LEU A 28 -20.78 8.06 -9.05
CA LEU A 28 -20.42 7.56 -10.38
C LEU A 28 -19.07 8.14 -10.79
N THR A 29 -18.12 7.28 -11.07
CA THR A 29 -16.76 7.69 -11.45
C THR A 29 -16.42 7.15 -12.82
N PRO A 30 -16.22 7.99 -13.85
CA PRO A 30 -15.64 7.57 -15.11
C PRO A 30 -14.24 7.01 -14.88
N ILE A 31 -13.98 5.79 -15.31
CA ILE A 31 -12.67 5.16 -15.18
C ILE A 31 -11.80 5.58 -16.35
N LYS A 32 -10.68 6.24 -16.04
CA LYS A 32 -9.71 6.65 -17.05
C LYS A 32 -8.85 5.48 -17.48
N ASN A 33 -8.93 5.10 -18.74
CA ASN A 33 -8.01 4.14 -19.32
C ASN A 33 -6.64 4.82 -19.55
N ILE A 34 -5.67 4.55 -18.70
CA ILE A 34 -4.32 5.08 -18.82
C ILE A 34 -3.55 4.20 -19.81
N LYS A 35 -3.26 4.74 -20.99
CA LYS A 35 -2.47 4.04 -22.02
C LYS A 35 -1.00 3.91 -21.61
N GLY A 36 -0.34 2.86 -22.09
CA GLY A 36 1.11 2.68 -21.96
C GLY A 36 1.58 2.20 -20.56
N ILE A 37 0.68 1.66 -19.76
CA ILE A 37 1.04 0.99 -18.51
C ILE A 37 1.85 -0.27 -18.85
N LYS A 38 3.06 -0.35 -18.30
CA LYS A 38 3.93 -1.52 -18.45
C LYS A 38 3.60 -2.53 -17.35
N LYS A 39 3.34 -3.76 -17.72
CA LYS A 39 3.26 -4.87 -16.76
C LYS A 39 4.66 -5.23 -16.30
N SER A 40 4.78 -5.64 -15.05
CA SER A 40 6.00 -6.22 -14.50
C SER A 40 6.37 -7.50 -15.25
N LYS A 41 7.67 -7.73 -15.40
CA LYS A 41 8.24 -8.99 -15.93
C LYS A 41 8.70 -9.91 -14.79
N CYS A 42 8.98 -9.33 -13.63
CA CYS A 42 9.28 -10.09 -12.43
C CYS A 42 7.97 -10.56 -11.76
N TYR A 43 8.03 -11.72 -11.11
CA TYR A 43 6.99 -12.19 -10.21
C TYR A 43 7.29 -11.63 -8.82
N TYR A 44 6.32 -10.91 -8.26
CA TYR A 44 6.42 -10.34 -6.93
C TYR A 44 5.45 -11.05 -5.98
N THR A 45 5.92 -11.34 -4.79
CA THR A 45 5.09 -11.79 -3.68
C THR A 45 4.69 -10.61 -2.81
N ILE A 46 3.61 -10.75 -2.06
CA ILE A 46 3.25 -9.75 -1.04
C ILE A 46 4.34 -9.75 0.05
N PRO A 47 4.94 -8.59 0.39
CA PRO A 47 6.13 -8.52 1.24
C PRO A 47 5.84 -8.64 2.73
N VAL A 48 4.80 -9.37 3.11
CA VAL A 48 4.37 -9.58 4.50
C VAL A 48 4.02 -11.03 4.74
N GLN A 49 4.11 -11.46 6.00
CA GLN A 49 3.71 -12.80 6.42
C GLN A 49 2.23 -12.81 6.81
N ASN A 50 1.59 -13.97 6.70
CA ASN A 50 0.19 -14.20 6.99
C ASN A 50 -0.77 -13.43 6.04
N ALA A 51 -2.05 -13.38 6.41
CA ALA A 51 -3.08 -12.71 5.63
C ALA A 51 -3.21 -11.23 6.02
N TRP A 52 -3.06 -10.35 5.05
CA TRP A 52 -3.28 -8.92 5.20
C TRP A 52 -4.41 -8.46 4.28
N PHE A 53 -5.10 -7.42 4.69
CA PHE A 53 -6.12 -6.79 3.88
C PHE A 53 -5.46 -5.78 2.93
N VAL A 54 -5.79 -5.86 1.63
CA VAL A 54 -5.39 -4.86 0.64
C VAL A 54 -6.39 -3.71 0.74
N TYR A 55 -5.99 -2.63 1.38
CA TYR A 55 -6.82 -1.44 1.56
C TYR A 55 -6.95 -0.64 0.26
N ALA A 56 -5.85 -0.48 -0.47
CA ALA A 56 -5.83 0.09 -1.80
C ALA A 56 -4.90 -0.71 -2.72
N GLY A 57 -5.33 -0.96 -3.95
CA GLY A 57 -4.58 -1.69 -4.95
C GLY A 57 -5.45 -2.01 -6.16
N GLY A 58 -4.84 -2.18 -7.31
CA GLY A 58 -5.56 -2.48 -8.55
C GLY A 58 -5.30 -1.47 -9.67
N GLU A 59 -5.94 -1.72 -10.80
CA GLU A 59 -5.68 -1.04 -12.08
C GLU A 59 -6.68 0.10 -12.40
N ASN A 60 -7.30 0.67 -11.40
CA ASN A 60 -8.16 1.86 -11.54
C ASN A 60 -8.22 2.70 -10.26
N GLU A 61 -8.65 3.93 -10.39
CA GLU A 61 -8.67 4.92 -9.33
C GLU A 61 -9.68 4.66 -8.19
N LEU A 62 -10.69 3.82 -8.41
CA LEU A 62 -11.65 3.45 -7.36
C LEU A 62 -11.11 2.39 -6.42
N LEU A 63 -10.31 1.45 -6.95
CA LEU A 63 -9.66 0.41 -6.14
C LEU A 63 -8.32 0.88 -5.58
N ASN A 64 -7.68 1.83 -6.26
CA ASN A 64 -6.33 2.28 -5.93
C ASN A 64 -6.23 3.79 -6.14
N HIS A 65 -6.32 4.55 -5.06
CA HIS A 65 -6.19 6.00 -5.12
C HIS A 65 -4.80 6.48 -5.58
N HIS A 66 -3.79 5.60 -5.59
CA HIS A 66 -2.47 5.85 -6.15
C HIS A 66 -2.44 5.74 -7.69
N TYR A 67 -3.42 5.08 -8.29
CA TYR A 67 -3.40 4.73 -9.72
C TYR A 67 -3.23 5.93 -10.67
N PRO A 68 -3.81 7.12 -10.44
CA PRO A 68 -3.60 8.29 -11.27
C PRO A 68 -2.15 8.79 -11.29
N TYR A 69 -1.38 8.52 -10.23
CA TYR A 69 -0.03 9.05 -10.04
C TYR A 69 1.02 8.08 -10.60
N LYS A 70 1.78 8.53 -11.60
CA LYS A 70 2.75 7.70 -12.32
C LYS A 70 3.77 7.01 -11.43
N ASN A 71 4.25 7.68 -10.39
CA ASN A 71 5.27 7.20 -9.45
C ASN A 71 4.72 6.26 -8.36
N GLN A 72 3.39 6.18 -8.19
CA GLN A 72 2.74 5.36 -7.16
C GLN A 72 1.70 4.38 -7.73
N ARG A 73 1.53 4.38 -9.05
CA ARG A 73 0.47 3.64 -9.76
C ARG A 73 0.37 2.16 -9.42
N TYR A 74 1.49 1.54 -9.10
CA TYR A 74 1.57 0.12 -8.75
C TYR A 74 1.57 -0.14 -7.24
N ALA A 75 1.37 0.90 -6.43
CA ALA A 75 1.38 0.76 -4.98
C ALA A 75 0.18 -0.06 -4.48
N LEU A 76 0.43 -0.79 -3.41
CA LEU A 76 -0.55 -1.51 -2.61
C LEU A 76 -0.49 -0.98 -1.19
N ASP A 77 -1.62 -0.62 -0.62
CA ASP A 77 -1.72 -0.34 0.81
C ASP A 77 -2.17 -1.60 1.52
N LEU A 78 -1.31 -2.10 2.39
CA LEU A 78 -1.52 -3.34 3.14
C LEU A 78 -1.80 -3.03 4.60
N VAL A 79 -2.88 -3.58 5.13
CA VAL A 79 -3.31 -3.39 6.52
C VAL A 79 -3.59 -4.72 7.18
N LEU A 80 -3.03 -4.96 8.36
CA LEU A 80 -3.39 -6.12 9.16
C LEU A 80 -4.63 -5.80 9.99
N THR A 81 -5.66 -6.65 9.86
CA THR A 81 -6.92 -6.48 10.57
C THR A 81 -7.26 -7.70 11.43
N LYS A 82 -7.94 -7.45 12.55
CA LYS A 82 -8.56 -8.50 13.39
C LYS A 82 -9.99 -8.09 13.69
N ALA A 83 -10.96 -8.97 13.42
CA ALA A 83 -12.38 -8.68 13.56
C ALA A 83 -12.79 -7.33 12.91
N ASN A 84 -12.32 -7.09 11.67
CA ASN A 84 -12.56 -5.88 10.87
C ASN A 84 -12.05 -4.56 11.52
N ARG A 85 -11.08 -4.65 12.43
CA ARG A 85 -10.41 -3.49 13.03
C ARG A 85 -8.93 -3.54 12.72
N SER A 86 -8.32 -2.38 12.44
CA SER A 86 -6.88 -2.25 12.19
C SER A 86 -6.07 -2.02 13.46
N TYR A 87 -6.72 -1.69 14.59
CA TYR A 87 -6.07 -1.40 15.86
C TYR A 87 -6.92 -1.86 17.05
N HIS A 88 -6.28 -1.90 18.22
CA HIS A 88 -6.91 -2.09 19.53
C HIS A 88 -6.32 -1.07 20.51
N GLY A 89 -7.19 -0.43 21.31
CA GLY A 89 -6.76 0.59 22.29
C GLY A 89 -6.77 2.00 21.72
N ASN A 90 -5.72 2.76 22.00
CA ASN A 90 -5.64 4.17 21.61
C ASN A 90 -5.27 4.33 20.12
N PRO A 91 -6.15 4.90 19.27
CA PRO A 91 -5.88 5.06 17.83
C PRO A 91 -4.75 6.05 17.51
N ASN A 92 -4.34 6.88 18.46
CA ASN A 92 -3.26 7.84 18.26
C ASN A 92 -1.86 7.27 18.53
N LEU A 93 -1.76 5.98 18.86
CA LEU A 93 -0.49 5.30 19.11
C LEU A 93 -0.21 4.28 18.02
N CYS A 94 0.97 4.32 17.42
CA CYS A 94 1.39 3.36 16.39
C CYS A 94 1.35 1.92 16.90
N GLU A 95 1.74 1.69 18.15
CA GLU A 95 1.76 0.39 18.81
C GLU A 95 0.37 -0.24 18.98
N SER A 96 -0.69 0.55 18.88
CA SER A 96 -2.06 0.05 18.90
C SER A 96 -2.45 -0.66 17.62
N TYR A 97 -1.75 -0.42 16.52
CA TYR A 97 -2.08 -0.98 15.21
C TYR A 97 -1.48 -2.37 15.01
N TYR A 98 -2.27 -3.31 14.51
CA TYR A 98 -1.83 -4.68 14.30
C TYR A 98 -0.72 -4.80 13.26
N SER A 99 -0.63 -3.86 12.31
CA SER A 99 0.43 -3.77 11.30
C SER A 99 1.77 -3.29 11.88
N TYR A 100 1.77 -2.64 13.05
CA TYR A 100 2.97 -2.07 13.63
C TYR A 100 3.94 -3.16 14.07
N ASN A 101 5.23 -2.97 13.78
CA ASN A 101 6.32 -3.88 14.15
C ASN A 101 6.17 -5.32 13.60
N GLN A 102 5.43 -5.50 12.51
CA GLN A 102 5.34 -6.77 11.81
C GLN A 102 6.57 -7.00 10.91
N ILE A 103 6.87 -8.27 10.65
CA ILE A 103 7.98 -8.66 9.79
C ILE A 103 7.62 -8.34 8.33
N ILE A 104 8.53 -7.66 7.66
CA ILE A 104 8.50 -7.38 6.24
C ILE A 104 9.59 -8.20 5.56
N VAL A 105 9.29 -8.79 4.41
CA VAL A 105 10.20 -9.60 3.61
C VAL A 105 10.39 -8.99 2.23
N ALA A 106 11.45 -9.39 1.52
CA ALA A 106 11.64 -8.98 0.14
C ALA A 106 10.52 -9.55 -0.75
N PRO A 107 9.96 -8.76 -1.68
CA PRO A 107 8.90 -9.23 -2.57
C PRO A 107 9.41 -10.11 -3.71
N ALA A 108 10.70 -10.11 -3.99
CA ALA A 108 11.39 -10.92 -4.99
C ALA A 108 12.91 -10.85 -4.75
N ASP A 109 13.64 -11.75 -5.38
CA ASP A 109 15.10 -11.72 -5.39
C ASP A 109 15.63 -10.39 -5.92
N GLY A 110 16.64 -9.85 -5.26
CA GLY A 110 17.19 -8.56 -5.66
C GLY A 110 18.36 -8.09 -4.81
N ILE A 111 18.71 -6.83 -5.00
CA ILE A 111 19.78 -6.14 -4.25
C ILE A 111 19.17 -4.89 -3.64
N VAL A 112 19.43 -4.66 -2.37
CA VAL A 112 19.06 -3.42 -1.69
C VAL A 112 19.91 -2.27 -2.26
N VAL A 113 19.26 -1.27 -2.86
CA VAL A 113 19.94 -0.14 -3.49
C VAL A 113 19.78 1.16 -2.75
N LYS A 114 18.79 1.26 -1.86
CA LYS A 114 18.58 2.46 -1.04
C LYS A 114 17.83 2.11 0.25
N ILE A 115 18.23 2.74 1.35
CA ILE A 115 17.52 2.76 2.63
C ILE A 115 17.44 4.20 3.10
N ILE A 116 16.28 4.62 3.55
CA ILE A 116 16.08 5.84 4.35
C ILE A 116 15.53 5.39 5.70
N ASP A 117 16.22 5.78 6.76
CA ASP A 117 15.91 5.39 8.13
C ASP A 117 16.07 6.59 9.08
N GLY A 118 15.53 6.47 10.29
CA GLY A 118 15.65 7.48 11.34
C GLY A 118 14.58 8.57 11.29
N ILE A 119 13.60 8.49 10.38
CA ILE A 119 12.46 9.38 10.39
C ILE A 119 11.50 8.89 11.48
N PRO A 120 11.18 9.73 12.50
CA PRO A 120 10.25 9.34 13.56
C PRO A 120 8.87 8.97 13.03
N ASP A 121 8.23 8.01 13.69
CA ASP A 121 6.83 7.69 13.40
C ASP A 121 5.95 8.94 13.58
N ALA A 122 5.04 9.17 12.64
CA ALA A 122 3.99 10.17 12.77
C ALA A 122 2.85 9.64 13.64
N THR A 123 2.09 10.53 14.25
CA THR A 123 0.81 10.15 14.88
C THR A 123 -0.09 9.51 13.82
N PRO A 124 -0.71 8.33 14.09
CA PRO A 124 -1.62 7.73 13.13
C PRO A 124 -2.72 8.70 12.68
N GLY A 125 -2.94 8.79 11.36
CA GLY A 125 -3.85 9.74 10.75
C GLY A 125 -3.23 11.11 10.40
N GLU A 126 -2.00 11.39 10.82
CA GLU A 126 -1.26 12.59 10.42
C GLU A 126 -0.27 12.26 9.29
N ASN A 127 -0.13 13.18 8.34
CA ASN A 127 0.81 13.05 7.25
C ASN A 127 2.09 13.86 7.53
N ASN A 128 3.23 13.21 7.45
CA ASN A 128 4.51 13.90 7.45
C ASN A 128 4.76 14.53 6.07
N MET A 129 4.39 15.80 5.90
CA MET A 129 4.51 16.50 4.61
C MET A 129 5.96 16.65 4.11
N LYS A 130 6.97 16.54 4.99
CA LYS A 130 8.39 16.62 4.59
C LYS A 130 8.92 15.27 4.12
N HIS A 131 8.40 14.20 4.67
CA HIS A 131 8.81 12.82 4.39
C HIS A 131 7.57 11.93 4.27
N PRO A 132 6.78 12.10 3.18
CA PRO A 132 5.50 11.39 3.04
C PRO A 132 5.67 9.86 2.97
N GLU A 133 6.81 9.35 2.50
CA GLU A 133 7.12 7.92 2.46
C GLU A 133 7.64 7.37 3.80
N GLY A 134 7.97 8.25 4.77
CA GLY A 134 8.62 7.84 6.01
C GLY A 134 9.94 7.09 5.78
N ASN A 135 10.20 6.09 6.60
CA ASN A 135 11.34 5.18 6.41
C ASN A 135 11.00 4.16 5.32
N TYR A 136 11.96 3.89 4.42
CA TYR A 136 11.72 2.98 3.31
C TYR A 136 12.99 2.29 2.80
N VAL A 137 12.79 1.19 2.09
CA VAL A 137 13.80 0.46 1.35
C VAL A 137 13.43 0.37 -0.11
N ILE A 138 14.43 0.52 -1.00
CA ILE A 138 14.31 0.25 -2.43
C ILE A 138 15.21 -0.93 -2.78
N MET A 139 14.65 -1.89 -3.48
CA MET A 139 15.34 -3.06 -4.00
C MET A 139 15.31 -3.04 -5.52
N LYS A 140 16.43 -3.40 -6.14
CA LYS A 140 16.56 -3.61 -7.59
C LYS A 140 16.45 -5.09 -7.88
N HIS A 141 15.58 -5.45 -8.81
CA HIS A 141 15.31 -6.80 -9.25
C HIS A 141 15.81 -7.06 -10.68
N ALA A 142 15.58 -8.26 -11.19
CA ALA A 142 15.79 -8.59 -12.59
C ALA A 142 15.02 -7.62 -13.53
N ASN A 143 15.34 -7.65 -14.82
CA ASN A 143 14.71 -6.81 -15.84
C ASN A 143 14.79 -5.29 -15.59
N ASN A 144 15.68 -4.86 -14.70
CA ASN A 144 15.83 -3.46 -14.28
C ASN A 144 14.54 -2.90 -13.64
N GLU A 145 13.81 -3.75 -12.94
CA GLU A 145 12.63 -3.40 -12.15
C GLU A 145 13.03 -3.08 -10.70
N TYR A 146 12.18 -2.33 -10.03
CA TYR A 146 12.42 -1.88 -8.65
C TYR A 146 11.16 -2.04 -7.83
N SER A 147 11.34 -2.44 -6.58
CA SER A 147 10.28 -2.35 -5.56
C SER A 147 10.69 -1.36 -4.48
N MET A 148 9.69 -0.74 -3.87
CA MET A 148 9.85 0.12 -2.71
C MET A 148 8.86 -0.34 -1.63
N ILE A 149 9.36 -0.50 -0.40
CA ILE A 149 8.51 -0.72 0.78
C ILE A 149 8.71 0.49 1.68
N ALA A 150 7.62 1.17 1.98
CA ALA A 150 7.58 2.42 2.72
C ALA A 150 6.88 2.28 4.07
N HIS A 151 6.93 3.33 4.90
CA HIS A 151 6.33 3.39 6.23
C HIS A 151 6.87 2.33 7.19
N ILE A 152 8.16 2.02 7.06
CA ILE A 152 8.86 1.07 7.93
C ILE A 152 9.16 1.75 9.28
N LYS A 153 9.00 0.99 10.37
CA LYS A 153 9.35 1.45 11.72
C LYS A 153 10.81 1.92 11.76
N PRO A 154 11.10 3.09 12.36
CA PRO A 154 12.46 3.60 12.46
C PRO A 154 13.38 2.61 13.20
N HIS A 155 14.63 2.55 12.75
CA HIS A 155 15.70 1.72 13.32
C HIS A 155 15.40 0.21 13.36
N SER A 156 14.56 -0.28 12.44
CA SER A 156 14.15 -1.70 12.40
C SER A 156 14.70 -2.49 11.22
N PHE A 157 15.42 -1.86 10.30
CA PHE A 157 16.01 -2.53 9.14
C PHE A 157 16.99 -3.64 9.57
N LYS A 158 16.92 -4.77 8.87
CA LYS A 158 17.81 -5.94 9.08
C LYS A 158 18.75 -6.16 7.89
N VAL A 159 18.74 -5.23 6.95
CA VAL A 159 19.52 -5.25 5.71
C VAL A 159 20.27 -3.93 5.54
N ASN A 160 21.33 -3.95 4.75
CA ASN A 160 22.13 -2.80 4.37
C ASN A 160 22.08 -2.60 2.85
N VAL A 161 22.44 -1.41 2.39
CA VAL A 161 22.63 -1.15 0.97
C VAL A 161 23.74 -2.04 0.44
N GLY A 162 23.46 -2.76 -0.65
CA GLY A 162 24.35 -3.76 -1.27
C GLY A 162 24.00 -5.21 -0.91
N ASP A 163 23.17 -5.45 0.09
CA ASP A 163 22.78 -6.81 0.46
C ASP A 163 21.89 -7.45 -0.61
N CYS A 164 22.14 -8.74 -0.89
CA CYS A 164 21.25 -9.58 -1.67
C CYS A 164 20.09 -10.05 -0.79
N VAL A 165 18.89 -10.03 -1.36
CA VAL A 165 17.63 -10.48 -0.73
C VAL A 165 16.93 -11.50 -1.62
N THR A 166 16.20 -12.42 -0.98
CA THR A 166 15.42 -13.50 -1.63
C THR A 166 14.04 -13.61 -1.02
#